data_560f36efc0837cab7c517c5c73aab94f
#
_entry.id   560f36efc0837cab7c517c5c73aab94f
#
_cell.length_a   1.000
_cell.length_b   1.000
_cell.length_c   1.000
_cell.angle_alpha   90.00
_cell.angle_beta   90.00
_cell.angle_gamma   90.00
#
_symmetry.space_group_name_H-M   'P 1'
#
loop_
_entity.id
_entity.type
_entity.pdbx_description
1 polymer ?
#
loop_
_entity_poly.entity_id
_entity_poly.type
_entity_poly.pdbx_seq_one_letter_code
_entity_poly.pdbx_strand_id
1 'polypeptide(L)'
;MARTFIIRPFGKKKNSAGNVIDFDRTQKDLIDPALKEVELEGGTTGEIIDSGNIRADMFALILEADIVVCDLTILNANVFYELGIRHALRKKRTILIKGTPNGDKTPFDLLTDRYLPYPIDSPEGAKADLVHTLKASLASDRVTDSPIFQLLPSLPEADPSSNLIIPMDFREEVARAEEANRKGWLRLLSEEIRGKRFEWEGLKAVGRAQWDVKDYNGAKESWEALRDIHPNDVDANLALANIYERLSRKEGNLNWLGESDRSIDRVLQNSVTNRAQSAEALSLRGRNK
;
A
#
# COMPACT_ATOMS: atom_id res chain seq x y z
N MET A 1 -5.97 1.68 15.19
CA MET A 1 -5.65 0.29 15.57
C MET A 1 -4.63 -0.27 14.59
N ALA A 2 -3.72 -1.12 15.05
CA ALA A 2 -2.75 -1.78 14.18
C ALA A 2 -3.47 -2.83 13.32
N ARG A 3 -3.06 -2.94 12.05
CA ARG A 3 -3.70 -3.79 11.05
C ARG A 3 -2.92 -5.09 10.87
N THR A 4 -3.67 -6.18 10.73
CA THR A 4 -3.10 -7.51 10.45
C THR A 4 -3.61 -8.02 9.10
N PHE A 5 -2.74 -8.68 8.34
CA PHE A 5 -3.14 -9.46 7.18
C PHE A 5 -2.77 -10.93 7.40
N ILE A 6 -3.68 -11.83 7.03
CA ILE A 6 -3.52 -13.28 7.21
C ILE A 6 -3.26 -13.91 5.84
N ILE A 7 -2.08 -14.48 5.68
CA ILE A 7 -1.67 -15.24 4.50
C ILE A 7 -1.86 -16.73 4.80
N ARG A 8 -2.84 -17.37 4.16
CA ARG A 8 -3.14 -18.78 4.34
C ARG A 8 -3.84 -19.40 3.14
N PRO A 9 -3.81 -20.71 2.97
CA PRO A 9 -4.71 -21.39 2.03
C PRO A 9 -6.18 -21.21 2.43
N PHE A 10 -7.09 -21.21 1.47
CA PHE A 10 -8.53 -21.12 1.73
C PHE A 10 -9.17 -22.51 1.79
N GLY A 11 -10.12 -22.67 2.72
CA GLY A 11 -10.93 -23.86 2.86
C GLY A 11 -10.13 -25.10 3.32
N LYS A 12 -10.62 -26.27 2.95
CA LYS A 12 -9.98 -27.55 3.26
C LYS A 12 -9.00 -27.95 2.17
N LYS A 13 -7.78 -28.31 2.56
CA LYS A 13 -6.72 -28.77 1.66
C LYS A 13 -6.11 -30.07 2.19
N LYS A 14 -5.58 -30.90 1.26
CA LYS A 14 -4.82 -32.08 1.64
C LYS A 14 -3.33 -31.75 1.65
N ASN A 15 -2.61 -32.24 2.65
CA ASN A 15 -1.15 -32.22 2.66
C ASN A 15 -0.58 -33.39 1.80
N SER A 16 0.73 -33.47 1.67
CA SER A 16 1.40 -34.55 0.92
C SER A 16 1.16 -35.94 1.49
N ALA A 17 0.82 -36.10 2.77
CA ALA A 17 0.45 -37.35 3.41
C ALA A 17 -1.03 -37.72 3.24
N GLY A 18 -1.83 -36.87 2.56
CA GLY A 18 -3.26 -37.10 2.32
C GLY A 18 -4.19 -36.62 3.45
N ASN A 19 -3.65 -36.07 4.55
CA ASN A 19 -4.45 -35.55 5.64
C ASN A 19 -5.16 -34.27 5.22
N VAL A 20 -6.42 -34.14 5.60
CA VAL A 20 -7.24 -32.93 5.34
C VAL A 20 -7.00 -31.91 6.45
N ILE A 21 -6.61 -30.71 6.06
CA ILE A 21 -6.41 -29.57 6.97
C ILE A 21 -7.48 -28.53 6.66
N ASP A 22 -8.18 -28.07 7.68
CA ASP A 22 -9.22 -27.05 7.60
C ASP A 22 -8.64 -25.68 8.03
N PHE A 23 -8.21 -24.89 7.05
CA PHE A 23 -7.60 -23.58 7.29
C PHE A 23 -8.61 -22.52 7.77
N ASP A 24 -9.89 -22.66 7.43
CA ASP A 24 -10.93 -21.76 7.93
C ASP A 24 -11.16 -21.99 9.43
N ARG A 25 -11.09 -23.25 9.87
CA ARG A 25 -11.10 -23.60 11.28
C ARG A 25 -9.88 -23.06 12.01
N THR A 26 -8.67 -23.20 11.43
CA THR A 26 -7.44 -22.66 12.02
C THR A 26 -7.54 -21.13 12.22
N GLN A 27 -8.05 -20.42 11.23
CA GLN A 27 -8.29 -18.98 11.39
C GLN A 27 -9.26 -18.70 12.53
N LYS A 28 -10.45 -19.31 12.50
CA LYS A 28 -11.54 -19.07 13.46
C LYS A 28 -11.16 -19.43 14.89
N ASP A 29 -10.47 -20.56 15.09
CA ASP A 29 -10.24 -21.13 16.43
C ASP A 29 -8.88 -20.69 17.02
N LEU A 30 -7.91 -20.28 16.20
CA LEU A 30 -6.58 -19.85 16.64
C LEU A 30 -6.29 -18.38 16.34
N ILE A 31 -6.34 -17.98 15.04
CA ILE A 31 -5.78 -16.68 14.62
C ILE A 31 -6.71 -15.55 15.07
N ASP A 32 -7.98 -15.57 14.72
CA ASP A 32 -8.93 -14.51 15.06
C ASP A 32 -9.05 -14.26 16.56
N PRO A 33 -9.14 -15.32 17.43
CA PRO A 33 -9.16 -15.12 18.88
C PRO A 33 -7.85 -14.54 19.43
N ALA A 34 -6.68 -14.87 18.83
CA ALA A 34 -5.41 -14.31 19.24
C ALA A 34 -5.27 -12.83 18.83
N LEU A 35 -5.68 -12.47 17.62
CA LEU A 35 -5.71 -11.08 17.14
C LEU A 35 -6.62 -10.22 18.01
N LYS A 36 -7.82 -10.71 18.32
CA LYS A 36 -8.78 -10.00 19.17
C LYS A 36 -8.21 -9.72 20.57
N GLU A 37 -7.47 -10.66 21.16
CA GLU A 37 -6.88 -10.49 22.50
C GLU A 37 -5.73 -9.45 22.51
N VAL A 38 -5.13 -9.18 21.35
CA VAL A 38 -4.06 -8.18 21.19
C VAL A 38 -4.58 -6.87 20.62
N GLU A 39 -5.90 -6.74 20.45
CA GLU A 39 -6.57 -5.57 19.88
C GLU A 39 -6.06 -5.23 18.46
N LEU A 40 -5.81 -6.26 17.66
CA LEU A 40 -5.44 -6.16 16.25
C LEU A 40 -6.68 -6.41 15.38
N GLU A 41 -6.83 -5.57 14.37
CA GLU A 41 -7.86 -5.75 13.34
C GLU A 41 -7.24 -6.28 12.05
N GLY A 42 -7.92 -7.20 11.38
CA GLY A 42 -7.49 -7.70 10.09
C GLY A 42 -8.15 -9.02 9.70
N GLY A 43 -7.84 -9.45 8.49
CA GLY A 43 -8.43 -10.63 7.89
C GLY A 43 -7.65 -11.07 6.66
N THR A 44 -8.30 -11.84 5.81
CA THR A 44 -7.79 -12.33 4.54
C THR A 44 -8.39 -11.56 3.36
N THR A 45 -7.84 -11.75 2.16
CA THR A 45 -8.43 -11.22 0.91
C THR A 45 -9.84 -11.76 0.63
N GLY A 46 -10.23 -12.90 1.21
CA GLY A 46 -11.58 -13.48 1.06
C GLY A 46 -12.68 -12.67 1.76
N GLU A 47 -12.34 -11.71 2.61
CA GLU A 47 -13.27 -10.82 3.31
C GLU A 47 -13.55 -9.54 2.52
N ILE A 48 -12.85 -9.30 1.42
CA ILE A 48 -13.08 -8.17 0.52
C ILE A 48 -14.29 -8.51 -0.36
N ILE A 49 -15.40 -7.82 -0.13
CA ILE A 49 -16.67 -8.02 -0.85
C ILE A 49 -16.72 -7.17 -2.14
N ASP A 50 -15.77 -6.26 -2.30
CA ASP A 50 -15.77 -5.28 -3.40
C ASP A 50 -15.32 -5.87 -4.74
N SER A 51 -15.98 -5.47 -5.83
CA SER A 51 -15.63 -5.88 -7.18
C SER A 51 -14.39 -5.15 -7.65
N GLY A 52 -13.22 -5.82 -7.61
CA GLY A 52 -11.95 -5.21 -8.01
C GLY A 52 -10.90 -6.23 -8.44
N ASN A 53 -9.68 -5.78 -8.60
CA ASN A 53 -8.56 -6.65 -8.90
C ASN A 53 -8.01 -7.27 -7.60
N ILE A 54 -8.43 -8.49 -7.28
CA ILE A 54 -8.02 -9.25 -6.07
C ILE A 54 -6.50 -9.18 -5.80
N ARG A 55 -5.66 -9.15 -6.85
CA ARG A 55 -4.21 -9.03 -6.68
C ARG A 55 -3.80 -7.64 -6.19
N ALA A 56 -4.45 -6.59 -6.69
CA ALA A 56 -4.17 -5.22 -6.27
C ALA A 56 -4.53 -5.04 -4.78
N ASP A 57 -5.69 -5.55 -4.37
CA ASP A 57 -6.14 -5.50 -2.98
C ASP A 57 -5.22 -6.32 -2.06
N MET A 58 -4.81 -7.50 -2.51
CA MET A 58 -3.83 -8.33 -1.80
C MET A 58 -2.49 -7.59 -1.60
N PHE A 59 -1.96 -6.93 -2.64
CA PHE A 59 -0.72 -6.16 -2.53
C PHE A 59 -0.85 -5.01 -1.54
N ALA A 60 -1.96 -4.27 -1.61
CA ALA A 60 -2.24 -3.18 -0.69
C ALA A 60 -2.33 -3.68 0.77
N LEU A 61 -3.05 -4.76 1.01
CA LEU A 61 -3.18 -5.36 2.35
C LEU A 61 -1.84 -5.85 2.91
N ILE A 62 -1.02 -6.51 2.09
CA ILE A 62 0.32 -6.97 2.50
C ILE A 62 1.23 -5.79 2.84
N LEU A 63 1.17 -4.73 2.04
CA LEU A 63 1.99 -3.52 2.23
C LEU A 63 1.55 -2.73 3.47
N GLU A 64 0.24 -2.53 3.65
CA GLU A 64 -0.33 -1.72 4.73
C GLU A 64 -0.34 -2.42 6.09
N ALA A 65 -0.32 -3.76 6.11
CA ALA A 65 -0.37 -4.50 7.36
C ALA A 65 0.82 -4.18 8.27
N ASP A 66 0.52 -3.79 9.51
CA ASP A 66 1.53 -3.60 10.55
C ASP A 66 2.17 -4.93 10.95
N ILE A 67 1.39 -6.01 10.91
CA ILE A 67 1.83 -7.37 11.19
C ILE A 67 1.16 -8.35 10.21
N VAL A 68 1.89 -9.38 9.81
CA VAL A 68 1.37 -10.47 8.98
C VAL A 68 1.48 -11.78 9.73
N VAL A 69 0.42 -12.60 9.68
CA VAL A 69 0.44 -14.01 10.12
C VAL A 69 0.36 -14.88 8.87
N CYS A 70 1.38 -15.73 8.65
CA CYS A 70 1.47 -16.58 7.47
C CYS A 70 1.49 -18.06 7.85
N ASP A 71 0.52 -18.82 7.35
CA ASP A 71 0.40 -20.27 7.60
C ASP A 71 1.10 -21.08 6.51
N LEU A 72 2.20 -21.73 6.91
CA LEU A 72 3.08 -22.55 6.07
C LEU A 72 2.78 -24.06 6.18
N THR A 73 1.62 -24.45 6.68
CA THR A 73 1.31 -25.87 6.97
C THR A 73 1.38 -26.75 5.72
N ILE A 74 0.99 -26.25 4.56
CA ILE A 74 1.11 -26.98 3.30
C ILE A 74 1.89 -26.20 2.25
N LEU A 75 2.44 -26.90 1.26
CA LEU A 75 3.07 -26.28 0.09
C LEU A 75 2.00 -25.65 -0.81
N ASN A 76 1.82 -24.35 -0.69
CA ASN A 76 0.87 -23.57 -1.47
C ASN A 76 1.57 -22.40 -2.19
N ALA A 77 1.53 -22.42 -3.53
CA ALA A 77 2.23 -21.44 -4.35
C ALA A 77 1.78 -19.98 -4.06
N ASN A 78 0.48 -19.76 -3.82
CA ASN A 78 -0.04 -18.43 -3.53
C ASN A 78 0.48 -17.92 -2.18
N VAL A 79 0.49 -18.78 -1.15
CA VAL A 79 1.03 -18.43 0.18
C VAL A 79 2.50 -18.02 0.09
N PHE A 80 3.31 -18.78 -0.66
CA PHE A 80 4.74 -18.43 -0.83
C PHE A 80 4.93 -17.16 -1.66
N TYR A 81 4.08 -16.94 -2.67
CA TYR A 81 4.11 -15.71 -3.46
C TYR A 81 3.80 -14.48 -2.60
N GLU A 82 2.73 -14.53 -1.80
CA GLU A 82 2.34 -13.47 -0.87
C GLU A 82 3.39 -13.22 0.21
N LEU A 83 3.96 -14.29 0.79
CA LEU A 83 5.05 -14.20 1.76
C LEU A 83 6.30 -13.56 1.15
N GLY A 84 6.66 -13.93 -0.08
CA GLY A 84 7.78 -13.33 -0.81
C GLY A 84 7.59 -11.84 -1.03
N ILE A 85 6.37 -11.41 -1.39
CA ILE A 85 6.00 -9.99 -1.51
C ILE A 85 6.16 -9.28 -0.16
N ARG A 86 5.63 -9.87 0.93
CA ARG A 86 5.77 -9.31 2.27
C ARG A 86 7.23 -9.11 2.64
N HIS A 87 8.07 -10.10 2.44
CA HIS A 87 9.49 -10.04 2.71
C HIS A 87 10.23 -9.00 1.86
N ALA A 88 9.78 -8.76 0.62
CA ALA A 88 10.38 -7.75 -0.27
C ALA A 88 9.97 -6.32 0.07
N LEU A 89 8.77 -6.12 0.61
CA LEU A 89 8.21 -4.79 0.86
C LEU A 89 8.40 -4.30 2.29
N ARG A 90 8.39 -5.22 3.28
CA ARG A 90 8.37 -4.87 4.71
C ARG A 90 9.53 -5.51 5.47
N LYS A 91 10.15 -4.71 6.33
CA LYS A 91 11.34 -5.13 7.08
C LYS A 91 11.03 -6.11 8.20
N LYS A 92 9.87 -6.01 8.83
CA LYS A 92 9.58 -6.75 10.06
C LYS A 92 8.10 -7.02 10.28
N ARG A 93 7.83 -7.81 11.32
CA ARG A 93 6.51 -8.22 11.81
C ARG A 93 5.81 -9.19 10.86
N THR A 94 6.54 -10.24 10.48
CA THR A 94 6.00 -11.40 9.77
C THR A 94 6.10 -12.63 10.67
N ILE A 95 4.96 -13.12 11.15
CA ILE A 95 4.86 -14.29 12.01
C ILE A 95 4.51 -15.49 11.15
N LEU A 96 5.35 -16.51 11.19
CA LEU A 96 5.13 -17.78 10.50
C LEU A 96 4.51 -18.78 11.48
N ILE A 97 3.42 -19.44 11.09
CA ILE A 97 2.81 -20.53 11.84
C ILE A 97 2.82 -21.81 11.00
N LYS A 98 2.84 -22.97 11.67
CA LYS A 98 2.84 -24.24 10.97
C LYS A 98 2.14 -25.33 11.78
N GLY A 99 1.16 -25.98 11.17
CA GLY A 99 0.42 -27.09 11.77
C GLY A 99 1.27 -28.33 11.98
N THR A 100 1.04 -29.03 13.10
CA THR A 100 1.69 -30.28 13.47
C THR A 100 0.65 -31.31 13.95
N PRO A 101 0.80 -32.62 13.66
CA PRO A 101 1.81 -33.22 12.79
C PRO A 101 1.60 -32.87 11.31
N ASN A 102 2.68 -32.67 10.57
CA ASN A 102 2.61 -32.29 9.16
C ASN A 102 3.46 -33.23 8.29
N GLY A 103 2.90 -33.69 7.18
CA GLY A 103 3.60 -34.49 6.19
C GLY A 103 4.46 -33.67 5.23
N ASP A 104 4.19 -32.36 5.10
CA ASP A 104 4.88 -31.50 4.15
C ASP A 104 6.22 -31.01 4.73
N LYS A 105 7.28 -31.17 3.95
CA LYS A 105 8.59 -30.61 4.31
C LYS A 105 8.58 -29.09 4.09
N THR A 106 9.17 -28.37 5.02
CA THR A 106 9.43 -26.93 4.82
C THR A 106 10.37 -26.75 3.63
N PRO A 107 10.09 -25.82 2.69
CA PRO A 107 11.01 -25.49 1.61
C PRO A 107 12.39 -25.09 2.15
N PHE A 108 13.45 -25.41 1.38
CA PHE A 108 14.84 -25.16 1.79
C PHE A 108 15.06 -23.71 2.23
N ASP A 109 14.52 -22.75 1.48
CA ASP A 109 14.69 -21.33 1.71
C ASP A 109 14.02 -20.81 3.00
N LEU A 110 13.13 -21.60 3.61
CA LEU A 110 12.43 -21.29 4.86
C LEU A 110 12.89 -22.17 6.04
N LEU A 111 13.87 -23.05 5.84
CA LEU A 111 14.34 -23.94 6.90
C LEU A 111 14.98 -23.23 8.08
N THR A 112 15.53 -22.03 7.86
CA THR A 112 16.17 -21.21 8.88
C THR A 112 15.19 -20.27 9.58
N ASP A 113 13.97 -20.12 9.07
CA ASP A 113 12.98 -19.23 9.62
C ASP A 113 12.30 -19.88 10.86
N ARG A 114 12.05 -19.05 11.86
CA ARG A 114 11.32 -19.48 13.04
C ARG A 114 9.83 -19.48 12.75
N TYR A 115 9.16 -20.56 13.06
CA TYR A 115 7.70 -20.65 13.00
C TYR A 115 7.13 -21.13 14.33
N LEU A 116 5.90 -20.71 14.61
CA LEU A 116 5.12 -21.17 15.74
C LEU A 116 4.37 -22.45 15.34
N PRO A 117 4.63 -23.61 15.96
CA PRO A 117 3.87 -24.82 15.71
C PRO A 117 2.48 -24.73 16.35
N TYR A 118 1.47 -25.28 15.68
CA TYR A 118 0.14 -25.46 16.27
C TYR A 118 -0.40 -26.87 15.98
N PRO A 119 -1.19 -27.49 16.88
CA PRO A 119 -1.80 -28.77 16.62
C PRO A 119 -2.94 -28.65 15.61
N ILE A 120 -2.87 -29.42 14.51
CA ILE A 120 -3.88 -29.35 13.43
C ILE A 120 -5.28 -29.73 13.92
N ASP A 121 -5.36 -30.73 14.82
CA ASP A 121 -6.64 -31.24 15.32
C ASP A 121 -7.29 -30.31 16.37
N SER A 122 -6.50 -29.50 17.06
CA SER A 122 -6.92 -28.56 18.09
C SER A 122 -6.14 -27.24 18.03
N PRO A 123 -6.36 -26.41 16.99
CA PRO A 123 -5.56 -25.20 16.76
C PRO A 123 -5.61 -24.22 17.91
N GLU A 124 -6.72 -24.15 18.62
CA GLU A 124 -6.96 -23.31 19.81
C GLU A 124 -5.93 -23.53 20.91
N GLY A 125 -5.29 -24.72 20.97
CA GLY A 125 -4.25 -25.02 21.94
C GLY A 125 -3.00 -24.14 21.83
N ALA A 126 -2.72 -23.58 20.66
CA ALA A 126 -1.59 -22.68 20.43
C ALA A 126 -1.95 -21.18 20.60
N LYS A 127 -3.17 -20.84 21.04
CA LYS A 127 -3.62 -19.44 21.12
C LYS A 127 -2.73 -18.59 22.04
N ALA A 128 -2.40 -19.09 23.22
CA ALA A 128 -1.58 -18.35 24.19
C ALA A 128 -0.18 -18.04 23.62
N ASP A 129 0.41 -19.00 22.92
CA ASP A 129 1.72 -18.84 22.30
C ASP A 129 1.68 -17.85 21.14
N LEU A 130 0.61 -17.86 20.34
CA LEU A 130 0.41 -16.88 19.25
C LEU A 130 0.22 -15.46 19.83
N VAL A 131 -0.59 -15.29 20.87
CA VAL A 131 -0.77 -14.01 21.57
C VAL A 131 0.58 -13.49 22.10
N HIS A 132 1.35 -14.36 22.74
CA HIS A 132 2.68 -13.99 23.23
C HIS A 132 3.61 -13.54 22.07
N THR A 133 3.60 -14.28 20.96
CA THR A 133 4.42 -13.98 19.77
C THR A 133 4.00 -12.67 19.11
N LEU A 134 2.70 -12.40 19.02
CA LEU A 134 2.15 -11.13 18.49
C LEU A 134 2.62 -9.96 19.36
N LYS A 135 2.43 -10.02 20.67
CA LYS A 135 2.89 -8.98 21.61
C LYS A 135 4.40 -8.75 21.54
N ALA A 136 5.18 -9.82 21.54
CA ALA A 136 6.63 -9.75 21.43
C ALA A 136 7.09 -9.14 20.10
N SER A 137 6.43 -9.47 18.96
CA SER A 137 6.75 -8.90 17.65
C SER A 137 6.41 -7.42 17.56
N LEU A 138 5.31 -6.97 18.17
CA LEU A 138 4.93 -5.56 18.20
C LEU A 138 5.90 -4.73 19.04
N ALA A 139 6.38 -5.27 20.17
CA ALA A 139 7.32 -4.60 21.07
C ALA A 139 8.80 -4.76 20.66
N SER A 140 9.10 -5.53 19.62
CA SER A 140 10.46 -5.90 19.25
C SER A 140 11.25 -4.74 18.66
N ASP A 141 12.47 -4.53 19.18
CA ASP A 141 13.48 -3.60 18.62
C ASP A 141 14.29 -4.20 17.47
N ARG A 142 13.97 -5.43 17.04
CA ARG A 142 14.65 -6.08 15.92
C ARG A 142 14.57 -5.20 14.67
N VAL A 143 15.69 -5.03 13.98
CA VAL A 143 15.78 -4.20 12.78
C VAL A 143 15.00 -4.82 11.63
N THR A 144 15.10 -6.15 11.46
CA THR A 144 14.39 -6.89 10.42
C THR A 144 14.19 -8.35 10.79
N ASP A 145 13.08 -8.94 10.36
CA ASP A 145 12.83 -10.39 10.30
C ASP A 145 12.75 -10.89 8.85
N SER A 146 12.82 -9.98 7.88
CA SER A 146 12.83 -10.32 6.46
C SER A 146 14.22 -10.78 6.02
N PRO A 147 14.35 -11.95 5.36
CA PRO A 147 15.62 -12.42 4.82
C PRO A 147 16.16 -11.48 3.73
N ILE A 148 15.32 -10.79 2.99
CA ILE A 148 15.73 -9.84 1.94
C ILE A 148 16.45 -8.64 2.57
N PHE A 149 15.88 -8.04 3.60
CA PHE A 149 16.50 -6.88 4.28
C PHE A 149 17.69 -7.27 5.15
N GLN A 150 17.83 -8.55 5.55
CA GLN A 150 19.05 -9.05 6.18
C GLN A 150 20.22 -9.08 5.19
N LEU A 151 19.95 -9.48 3.95
CA LEU A 151 20.97 -9.55 2.86
C LEU A 151 21.22 -8.19 2.20
N LEU A 152 20.19 -7.34 2.13
CA LEU A 152 20.23 -6.03 1.50
C LEU A 152 19.84 -4.92 2.49
N PRO A 153 20.67 -4.64 3.49
CA PRO A 153 20.31 -3.72 4.59
C PRO A 153 20.07 -2.26 4.13
N SER A 154 20.63 -1.88 3.00
CA SER A 154 20.43 -0.55 2.38
C SER A 154 19.16 -0.44 1.53
N LEU A 155 18.43 -1.55 1.31
CA LEU A 155 17.17 -1.51 0.58
C LEU A 155 16.14 -0.67 1.37
N PRO A 156 15.52 0.37 0.75
CA PRO A 156 14.47 1.11 1.43
C PRO A 156 13.23 0.22 1.62
N GLU A 157 12.60 0.32 2.78
CA GLU A 157 11.29 -0.28 3.01
C GLU A 157 10.25 0.46 2.17
N ALA A 158 9.30 -0.26 1.59
CA ALA A 158 8.22 0.36 0.85
C ALA A 158 7.33 1.20 1.80
N ASP A 159 7.05 2.43 1.40
CA ASP A 159 6.14 3.30 2.13
C ASP A 159 4.69 2.97 1.77
N PRO A 160 3.86 2.50 2.72
CA PRO A 160 2.45 2.22 2.46
C PRO A 160 1.67 3.40 1.89
N SER A 161 2.04 4.62 2.28
CA SER A 161 1.35 5.83 1.82
C SER A 161 1.67 6.20 0.37
N SER A 162 2.83 5.78 -0.15
CA SER A 162 3.29 6.12 -1.49
C SER A 162 2.86 5.16 -2.60
N ASN A 163 2.39 3.95 -2.22
CA ASN A 163 2.10 2.87 -3.17
C ASN A 163 0.62 2.45 -3.21
N LEU A 164 -0.27 3.34 -2.83
CA LEU A 164 -1.71 3.04 -2.82
C LEU A 164 -2.24 2.91 -4.24
N ILE A 165 -2.76 1.74 -4.55
CA ILE A 165 -3.39 1.44 -5.83
C ILE A 165 -4.77 2.09 -5.86
N ILE A 166 -4.99 2.95 -6.86
CA ILE A 166 -6.31 3.52 -7.11
C ILE A 166 -7.26 2.39 -7.52
N PRO A 167 -8.44 2.24 -6.91
CA PRO A 167 -9.45 1.30 -7.34
C PRO A 167 -9.78 1.45 -8.83
N MET A 168 -10.04 0.33 -9.51
CA MET A 168 -10.21 0.34 -10.97
C MET A 168 -11.47 1.05 -11.39
N ASP A 169 -12.55 0.93 -10.63
CA ASP A 169 -13.80 1.65 -10.81
C ASP A 169 -13.61 3.16 -10.72
N PHE A 170 -12.86 3.65 -9.76
CA PHE A 170 -12.51 5.06 -9.64
C PHE A 170 -11.67 5.56 -10.83
N ARG A 171 -10.69 4.77 -11.30
CA ARG A 171 -9.92 5.11 -12.51
C ARG A 171 -10.81 5.21 -13.74
N GLU A 172 -11.73 4.27 -13.90
CA GLU A 172 -12.69 4.28 -15.01
C GLU A 172 -13.65 5.47 -14.92
N GLU A 173 -14.08 5.87 -13.73
CA GLU A 173 -14.89 7.06 -13.54
C GLU A 173 -14.15 8.35 -13.90
N VAL A 174 -12.90 8.48 -13.48
CA VAL A 174 -12.04 9.61 -13.87
C VAL A 174 -11.88 9.64 -15.39
N ALA A 175 -11.55 8.52 -16.04
CA ALA A 175 -11.39 8.43 -17.49
C ALA A 175 -12.69 8.79 -18.23
N ARG A 176 -13.85 8.27 -17.81
CA ARG A 176 -15.15 8.62 -18.38
C ARG A 176 -15.50 10.11 -18.23
N ALA A 177 -15.17 10.70 -17.08
CA ALA A 177 -15.40 12.12 -16.83
C ALA A 177 -14.47 13.00 -17.69
N GLU A 178 -13.24 12.58 -17.90
CA GLU A 178 -12.25 13.21 -18.77
C GLU A 178 -12.69 13.16 -20.24
N GLU A 179 -12.98 11.98 -20.78
CA GLU A 179 -13.47 11.78 -22.16
C GLU A 179 -14.73 12.59 -22.45
N ALA A 180 -15.66 12.64 -21.49
CA ALA A 180 -16.90 13.40 -21.61
C ALA A 180 -16.74 14.91 -21.29
N ASN A 181 -15.52 15.38 -20.99
CA ASN A 181 -15.20 16.77 -20.60
C ASN A 181 -16.08 17.29 -19.43
N ARG A 182 -16.38 16.42 -18.45
CA ARG A 182 -17.27 16.72 -17.32
C ARG A 182 -16.49 17.31 -16.14
N LYS A 183 -16.14 18.58 -16.22
CA LYS A 183 -15.36 19.30 -15.19
C LYS A 183 -15.96 19.21 -13.78
N GLY A 184 -17.30 19.39 -13.66
CA GLY A 184 -18.00 19.28 -12.38
C GLY A 184 -17.90 17.90 -11.76
N TRP A 185 -17.92 16.83 -12.58
CA TRP A 185 -17.76 15.47 -12.08
C TRP A 185 -16.35 15.21 -11.57
N LEU A 186 -15.32 15.68 -12.28
CA LEU A 186 -13.93 15.58 -11.82
C LEU A 186 -13.72 16.31 -10.49
N ARG A 187 -14.38 17.45 -10.26
CA ARG A 187 -14.32 18.15 -8.96
C ARG A 187 -14.99 17.33 -7.85
N LEU A 188 -16.15 16.74 -8.13
CA LEU A 188 -16.82 15.86 -7.19
C LEU A 188 -15.94 14.66 -6.81
N LEU A 189 -15.33 14.00 -7.79
CA LEU A 189 -14.40 12.90 -7.55
C LEU A 189 -13.20 13.33 -6.69
N SER A 190 -12.66 14.55 -6.90
CA SER A 190 -11.59 15.11 -6.06
C SER A 190 -12.01 15.30 -4.59
N GLU A 191 -13.27 15.60 -4.33
CA GLU A 191 -13.82 15.74 -2.98
C GLU A 191 -14.09 14.36 -2.34
N GLU A 192 -14.65 13.42 -3.08
CA GLU A 192 -15.01 12.08 -2.59
C GLU A 192 -13.83 11.24 -2.14
N ILE A 193 -12.64 11.48 -2.69
CA ILE A 193 -11.44 10.73 -2.30
C ILE A 193 -10.77 11.25 -1.04
N ARG A 194 -11.21 12.39 -0.49
CA ARG A 194 -10.64 12.95 0.73
C ARG A 194 -10.76 11.98 1.89
N GLY A 195 -9.64 11.74 2.60
CA GLY A 195 -9.56 10.80 3.72
C GLY A 195 -9.59 9.33 3.31
N LYS A 196 -9.71 8.99 2.01
CA LYS A 196 -9.60 7.62 1.55
C LYS A 196 -8.15 7.19 1.43
N ARG A 197 -7.91 5.88 1.50
CA ARG A 197 -6.56 5.29 1.45
C ARG A 197 -5.76 5.67 0.20
N PHE A 198 -6.45 5.85 -0.92
CA PHE A 198 -5.86 6.19 -2.22
C PHE A 198 -5.95 7.69 -2.53
N GLU A 199 -6.19 8.54 -1.52
CA GLU A 199 -6.33 10.00 -1.69
C GLU A 199 -5.17 10.60 -2.49
N TRP A 200 -3.93 10.25 -2.13
CA TRP A 200 -2.75 10.75 -2.84
C TRP A 200 -2.76 10.45 -4.33
N GLU A 201 -2.79 9.16 -4.69
CA GLU A 201 -2.76 8.76 -6.10
C GLU A 201 -4.06 9.15 -6.83
N GLY A 202 -5.19 9.14 -6.12
CA GLY A 202 -6.46 9.60 -6.64
C GLY A 202 -6.44 11.09 -6.99
N LEU A 203 -5.89 11.93 -6.13
CA LEU A 203 -5.70 13.37 -6.42
C LEU A 203 -4.79 13.61 -7.61
N LYS A 204 -3.71 12.84 -7.78
CA LYS A 204 -2.86 12.89 -8.97
C LYS A 204 -3.64 12.56 -10.24
N ALA A 205 -4.44 11.50 -10.22
CA ALA A 205 -5.25 11.08 -11.37
C ALA A 205 -6.28 12.13 -11.74
N VAL A 206 -7.05 12.63 -10.75
CA VAL A 206 -8.07 13.67 -10.98
C VAL A 206 -7.43 14.98 -11.43
N GLY A 207 -6.33 15.41 -10.79
CA GLY A 207 -5.63 16.65 -11.13
C GLY A 207 -5.08 16.66 -12.56
N ARG A 208 -4.59 15.49 -13.05
CA ARG A 208 -4.17 15.32 -14.46
C ARG A 208 -5.37 15.42 -15.41
N ALA A 209 -6.45 14.68 -15.14
CA ALA A 209 -7.67 14.74 -15.94
C ALA A 209 -8.27 16.15 -15.99
N GLN A 210 -8.28 16.88 -14.87
CA GLN A 210 -8.73 18.28 -14.82
C GLN A 210 -7.84 19.20 -15.68
N TRP A 211 -6.53 18.97 -15.69
CA TRP A 211 -5.61 19.69 -16.57
C TRP A 211 -5.93 19.43 -18.03
N ASP A 212 -6.16 18.18 -18.43
CA ASP A 212 -6.40 17.77 -19.81
C ASP A 212 -7.74 18.34 -20.35
N VAL A 213 -8.77 18.41 -19.51
CA VAL A 213 -10.04 19.09 -19.85
C VAL A 213 -9.98 20.62 -19.68
N LYS A 214 -8.81 21.20 -19.42
CA LYS A 214 -8.60 22.65 -19.22
C LYS A 214 -9.42 23.26 -18.09
N ASP A 215 -9.65 22.49 -17.02
CA ASP A 215 -10.15 22.99 -15.74
C ASP A 215 -8.97 23.32 -14.80
N TYR A 216 -8.25 24.39 -15.15
CA TYR A 216 -7.02 24.76 -14.40
C TYR A 216 -7.29 25.12 -12.94
N ASN A 217 -8.47 25.64 -12.61
CA ASN A 217 -8.83 25.90 -11.22
C ASN A 217 -9.09 24.61 -10.45
N GLY A 218 -9.84 23.67 -11.02
CA GLY A 218 -10.02 22.34 -10.41
C GLY A 218 -8.69 21.59 -10.26
N ALA A 219 -7.84 21.61 -11.30
CA ALA A 219 -6.51 21.01 -11.22
C ALA A 219 -5.66 21.65 -10.12
N LYS A 220 -5.68 23.00 -9.98
CA LYS A 220 -5.00 23.71 -8.90
C LYS A 220 -5.45 23.20 -7.53
N GLU A 221 -6.76 23.13 -7.29
CA GLU A 221 -7.34 22.69 -6.03
C GLU A 221 -6.93 21.25 -5.67
N SER A 222 -6.95 20.33 -6.64
CA SER A 222 -6.55 18.94 -6.42
C SER A 222 -5.06 18.79 -6.12
N TRP A 223 -4.19 19.51 -6.86
CA TRP A 223 -2.75 19.46 -6.63
C TRP A 223 -2.29 20.23 -5.40
N GLU A 224 -2.95 21.32 -5.03
CA GLU A 224 -2.71 22.03 -3.76
C GLU A 224 -3.05 21.14 -2.57
N ALA A 225 -4.17 20.45 -2.64
CA ALA A 225 -4.57 19.53 -1.59
C ALA A 225 -3.59 18.35 -1.43
N LEU A 226 -3.05 17.82 -2.52
CA LEU A 226 -1.99 16.82 -2.46
C LEU A 226 -0.71 17.40 -1.83
N ARG A 227 -0.32 18.61 -2.22
CA ARG A 227 0.84 19.30 -1.65
C ARG A 227 0.68 19.58 -0.16
N ASP A 228 -0.53 19.88 0.32
CA ASP A 228 -0.79 20.11 1.74
C ASP A 228 -0.54 18.86 2.57
N ILE A 229 -0.85 17.66 2.02
CA ILE A 229 -0.54 16.38 2.65
C ILE A 229 0.95 16.03 2.50
N HIS A 230 1.52 16.30 1.32
CA HIS A 230 2.91 15.96 0.94
C HIS A 230 3.65 17.17 0.34
N PRO A 231 4.15 18.10 1.16
CA PRO A 231 4.71 19.37 0.69
C PRO A 231 5.89 19.23 -0.28
N ASN A 232 6.63 18.12 -0.18
CA ASN A 232 7.82 17.84 -0.99
C ASN A 232 7.55 16.88 -2.15
N ASP A 233 6.29 16.55 -2.47
CA ASP A 233 5.97 15.74 -3.65
C ASP A 233 6.41 16.49 -4.92
N VAL A 234 7.31 15.88 -5.70
CA VAL A 234 7.92 16.49 -6.89
C VAL A 234 6.88 16.67 -7.98
N ASP A 235 6.01 15.68 -8.21
CA ASP A 235 4.96 15.72 -9.24
C ASP A 235 3.95 16.82 -8.93
N ALA A 236 3.53 16.97 -7.67
CA ALA A 236 2.60 18.02 -7.26
C ALA A 236 3.20 19.41 -7.47
N ASN A 237 4.46 19.61 -7.08
CA ASN A 237 5.10 20.91 -7.23
C ASN A 237 5.36 21.25 -8.72
N LEU A 238 5.71 20.28 -9.58
CA LEU A 238 5.82 20.50 -11.03
C LEU A 238 4.47 20.83 -11.68
N ALA A 239 3.43 20.06 -11.34
CA ALA A 239 2.09 20.30 -11.83
C ALA A 239 1.58 21.70 -11.44
N LEU A 240 1.74 22.07 -10.16
CA LEU A 240 1.35 23.39 -9.65
C LEU A 240 2.13 24.52 -10.34
N ALA A 241 3.43 24.36 -10.56
CA ALA A 241 4.22 25.34 -11.28
C ALA A 241 3.66 25.62 -12.69
N ASN A 242 3.31 24.55 -13.41
CA ASN A 242 2.67 24.66 -14.73
C ASN A 242 1.27 25.32 -14.65
N ILE A 243 0.46 24.91 -13.67
CA ILE A 243 -0.91 25.43 -13.49
C ILE A 243 -0.89 26.91 -13.17
N TYR A 244 -0.04 27.35 -12.26
CA TYR A 244 0.08 28.76 -11.88
C TYR A 244 0.56 29.65 -13.05
N GLU A 245 1.53 29.16 -13.84
CA GLU A 245 1.95 29.84 -15.06
C GLU A 245 0.79 30.00 -16.05
N ARG A 246 0.01 28.92 -16.22
CA ARG A 246 -1.16 28.96 -17.12
C ARG A 246 -2.26 29.89 -16.61
N LEU A 247 -2.53 29.90 -15.30
CA LEU A 247 -3.50 30.79 -14.68
C LEU A 247 -3.05 32.26 -14.78
N SER A 248 -1.76 32.54 -14.58
CA SER A 248 -1.21 33.89 -14.74
C SER A 248 -1.50 34.44 -16.15
N ARG A 249 -1.25 33.65 -17.18
CA ARG A 249 -1.53 34.07 -18.57
C ARG A 249 -3.01 34.24 -18.85
N LYS A 250 -3.86 33.38 -18.27
CA LYS A 250 -5.31 33.42 -18.51
C LYS A 250 -5.99 34.58 -17.80
N GLU A 251 -5.55 34.89 -16.60
CA GLU A 251 -6.20 35.87 -15.70
C GLU A 251 -5.46 37.22 -15.66
N GLY A 252 -4.28 37.32 -16.27
CA GLY A 252 -3.43 38.51 -16.21
C GLY A 252 -2.89 38.81 -14.80
N ASN A 253 -2.93 37.83 -13.89
CA ASN A 253 -2.52 37.99 -12.50
C ASN A 253 -1.09 37.50 -12.27
N LEU A 254 -0.14 38.43 -12.13
CA LEU A 254 1.27 38.11 -11.96
C LEU A 254 1.61 37.43 -10.60
N ASN A 255 0.70 37.50 -9.61
CA ASN A 255 0.93 36.82 -8.34
C ASN A 255 1.08 35.28 -8.51
N TRP A 256 0.42 34.71 -9.53
CA TRP A 256 0.57 33.30 -9.85
C TRP A 256 1.98 32.91 -10.29
N LEU A 257 2.75 33.82 -10.88
CA LEU A 257 4.15 33.53 -11.24
C LEU A 257 5.02 33.37 -10.00
N GLY A 258 4.74 34.14 -8.92
CA GLY A 258 5.40 33.97 -7.65
C GLY A 258 5.12 32.61 -7.00
N GLU A 259 3.88 32.09 -7.11
CA GLU A 259 3.53 30.74 -6.65
C GLU A 259 4.18 29.66 -7.51
N SER A 260 4.24 29.87 -8.83
CA SER A 260 4.97 29.00 -9.74
C SER A 260 6.45 28.89 -9.34
N ASP A 261 7.14 30.02 -9.12
CA ASP A 261 8.54 30.03 -8.73
C ASP A 261 8.79 29.33 -7.39
N ARG A 262 7.91 29.53 -6.41
CA ARG A 262 7.98 28.80 -5.11
C ARG A 262 7.85 27.30 -5.28
N SER A 263 6.97 26.85 -6.15
CA SER A 263 6.81 25.41 -6.45
C SER A 263 8.06 24.86 -7.16
N ILE A 264 8.64 25.61 -8.09
CA ILE A 264 9.91 25.26 -8.76
C ILE A 264 11.05 25.15 -7.75
N ASP A 265 11.16 26.10 -6.80
CA ASP A 265 12.20 26.06 -5.77
C ASP A 265 12.11 24.78 -4.92
N ARG A 266 10.91 24.35 -4.53
CA ARG A 266 10.72 23.09 -3.81
C ARG A 266 11.20 21.88 -4.61
N VAL A 267 10.95 21.84 -5.93
CA VAL A 267 11.45 20.76 -6.80
C VAL A 267 12.98 20.76 -6.85
N LEU A 268 13.61 21.93 -7.04
CA LEU A 268 15.05 22.02 -7.19
C LEU A 268 15.84 21.78 -5.89
N GLN A 269 15.20 22.01 -4.74
CA GLN A 269 15.77 21.74 -3.42
C GLN A 269 15.55 20.31 -2.93
N ASN A 270 14.70 19.53 -3.61
CA ASN A 270 14.38 18.17 -3.21
C ASN A 270 15.49 17.21 -3.69
N SER A 271 16.10 16.47 -2.74
CA SER A 271 17.17 15.52 -3.01
C SER A 271 16.75 14.30 -3.86
N VAL A 272 15.45 14.05 -3.98
CA VAL A 272 14.88 12.92 -4.75
C VAL A 272 14.64 13.30 -6.22
N THR A 273 14.72 14.59 -6.55
CA THR A 273 14.45 15.10 -7.90
C THR A 273 15.50 14.56 -8.91
N ASN A 274 15.01 13.95 -9.96
CA ASN A 274 15.88 13.45 -11.04
C ASN A 274 16.23 14.54 -12.08
N ARG A 275 17.15 14.22 -13.01
CA ARG A 275 17.64 15.14 -14.03
C ARG A 275 16.54 15.71 -14.94
N ALA A 276 15.57 14.87 -15.32
CA ALA A 276 14.47 15.28 -16.21
C ALA A 276 13.54 16.26 -15.49
N GLN A 277 13.18 15.98 -14.25
CA GLN A 277 12.36 16.85 -13.41
C GLN A 277 13.03 18.18 -13.11
N SER A 278 14.35 18.19 -12.86
CA SER A 278 15.11 19.43 -12.70
C SER A 278 15.14 20.26 -13.99
N ALA A 279 15.31 19.63 -15.15
CA ALA A 279 15.28 20.31 -16.44
C ALA A 279 13.91 20.92 -16.75
N GLU A 280 12.82 20.20 -16.43
CA GLU A 280 11.46 20.69 -16.56
C GLU A 280 11.23 21.90 -15.66
N ALA A 281 11.61 21.85 -14.37
CA ALA A 281 11.49 22.95 -13.43
C ALA A 281 12.25 24.20 -13.90
N LEU A 282 13.46 24.04 -14.43
CA LEU A 282 14.25 25.16 -14.97
C LEU A 282 13.63 25.74 -16.24
N SER A 283 13.05 24.90 -17.12
CA SER A 283 12.31 25.33 -18.30
C SER A 283 11.10 26.16 -17.92
N LEU A 284 10.34 25.73 -16.90
CA LEU A 284 9.21 26.49 -16.34
C LEU A 284 9.64 27.87 -15.82
N ARG A 285 10.75 27.91 -15.04
CA ARG A 285 11.31 29.18 -14.56
C ARG A 285 11.70 30.13 -15.69
N GLY A 286 12.19 29.61 -16.80
CA GLY A 286 12.47 30.40 -18.01
C GLY A 286 11.20 31.02 -18.61
N ARG A 287 10.05 30.36 -18.51
CA ARG A 287 8.75 30.86 -19.00
C ARG A 287 8.09 31.91 -18.10
N ASN A 288 8.46 31.95 -16.82
CA ASN A 288 7.96 32.91 -15.84
C ASN A 288 8.63 34.29 -15.96
N LYS A 289 9.74 34.40 -16.69
CA LYS A 289 10.47 35.65 -16.96
C LYS A 289 9.91 36.36 -18.18
#